data_302596e55a328fcba8362d184ac82911
#
_entry.id   302596e55a328fcba8362d184ac82911
#
_cell.length_a   1.000
_cell.length_b   1.000
_cell.length_c   1.000
_cell.angle_alpha   90.00
_cell.angle_beta   90.00
_cell.angle_gamma   90.00
#
_symmetry.space_group_name_H-M   'P 1'
#
loop_
_entity.id
_entity.type
_entity.pdbx_description
1 polymer ?
#
loop_
_entity_poly.entity_id
_entity_poly.type
_entity_poly.pdbx_seq_one_letter_code
_entity_poly.pdbx_strand_id
1 'polypeptide(L)'
;SDVTRGKFKMGESVSYSRWSADLESNSGFSSIYQVTNMEPLAFLYDENNDGGYGGAISGMGMSDAGNQVAFNKLIDNTSSTDYIAASGYLQYEPIKGLIVKFNASRNMYFSKSRLFTPTYEIGAAKRNTMASLSESRSQTTNDLLELTANYDKTIAEIHNLSLLLGLSQEENKYEDLSASGSDFENNSMSLMGHAKSNYSVGGTKTRSALRSLFGRVNYNYMMRYMIMASFRYDGSSRFAKGNKWGFFP
;
A
#
# COMPACT_ATOMS: atom_id res chain seq x y z
N SER A 1 24.58 -5.01 -1.28
CA SER A 1 26.06 -5.15 -1.16
C SER A 1 26.68 -3.86 -0.67
N ASP A 2 27.82 -3.96 0.05
CA ASP A 2 28.62 -2.83 0.53
C ASP A 2 30.06 -2.93 0.05
N VAL A 3 30.61 -1.84 -0.45
CA VAL A 3 32.01 -1.75 -0.90
C VAL A 3 32.67 -0.56 -0.22
N THR A 4 33.87 -0.80 0.32
CA THR A 4 34.69 0.26 0.93
C THR A 4 36.01 0.38 0.18
N ARG A 5 36.36 1.59 -0.26
CA ARG A 5 37.66 1.88 -0.91
C ARG A 5 38.22 3.21 -0.38
N GLY A 6 39.25 3.09 0.47
CA GLY A 6 39.84 4.26 1.12
C GLY A 6 38.84 5.02 1.98
N LYS A 7 38.60 6.28 1.66
CA LYS A 7 37.66 7.18 2.37
C LYS A 7 36.21 7.07 1.87
N PHE A 8 35.95 6.23 0.88
CA PHE A 8 34.64 6.05 0.29
C PHE A 8 34.03 4.73 0.71
N LYS A 9 32.76 4.76 1.08
CA LYS A 9 31.92 3.60 1.28
C LYS A 9 30.63 3.78 0.48
N MET A 10 30.23 2.76 -0.26
CA MET A 10 28.95 2.75 -0.97
C MET A 10 28.24 1.43 -0.74
N GLY A 11 26.93 1.47 -0.80
CA GLY A 11 26.13 0.27 -0.69
C GLY A 11 24.82 0.44 -1.43
N GLU A 12 24.25 -0.69 -1.79
CA GLU A 12 22.99 -0.80 -2.48
C GLU A 12 22.14 -1.94 -1.93
N SER A 13 20.84 -1.79 -2.02
CA SER A 13 19.88 -2.83 -1.71
C SER A 13 18.71 -2.75 -2.66
N VAL A 14 18.31 -3.91 -3.20
CA VAL A 14 17.10 -4.04 -4.01
C VAL A 14 16.32 -5.22 -3.45
N SER A 15 15.03 -5.02 -3.23
CA SER A 15 14.10 -6.07 -2.82
C SER A 15 12.85 -6.04 -3.68
N TYR A 16 12.32 -7.22 -3.95
CA TYR A 16 11.04 -7.42 -4.59
C TYR A 16 10.22 -8.37 -3.75
N SER A 17 8.96 -8.04 -3.56
CA SER A 17 7.98 -8.94 -2.98
C SER A 17 6.65 -8.81 -3.72
N ARG A 18 5.93 -9.93 -3.78
CA ARG A 18 4.58 -9.97 -4.32
C ARG A 18 3.68 -10.70 -3.33
N TRP A 19 2.54 -10.13 -3.10
CA TRP A 19 1.45 -10.81 -2.40
C TRP A 19 0.20 -10.77 -3.26
N SER A 20 -0.55 -11.85 -3.19
CA SER A 20 -1.86 -11.97 -3.83
C SER A 20 -2.81 -12.65 -2.87
N ALA A 21 -4.06 -12.28 -2.95
CA ALA A 21 -5.13 -12.85 -2.13
C ALA A 21 -6.40 -12.97 -2.95
N ASP A 22 -7.10 -14.07 -2.74
CA ASP A 22 -8.51 -14.18 -3.05
C ASP A 22 -9.26 -13.56 -1.87
N LEU A 23 -9.99 -12.50 -2.14
CA LEU A 23 -10.71 -11.75 -1.12
C LEU A 23 -12.07 -12.41 -0.86
N GLU A 24 -12.57 -12.26 0.37
CA GLU A 24 -13.92 -12.71 0.69
C GLU A 24 -14.95 -12.10 -0.26
N SER A 25 -15.83 -12.96 -0.73
CA SER A 25 -16.97 -12.58 -1.57
C SER A 25 -18.25 -12.83 -0.79
N ASN A 26 -19.08 -11.81 -0.69
CA ASN A 26 -20.33 -11.91 0.08
C ASN A 26 -21.44 -11.07 -0.58
N SER A 27 -22.68 -11.32 -0.18
CA SER A 27 -23.85 -10.60 -0.66
C SER A 27 -24.24 -9.40 0.22
N GLY A 28 -23.26 -8.71 0.79
CA GLY A 28 -23.49 -7.55 1.66
C GLY A 28 -23.39 -7.82 3.16
N PHE A 29 -23.27 -9.09 3.59
CA PHE A 29 -23.00 -9.49 4.97
C PHE A 29 -21.64 -10.17 5.04
N SER A 30 -20.99 -10.13 6.21
CA SER A 30 -19.69 -10.81 6.39
C SER A 30 -19.82 -12.33 6.20
N SER A 31 -18.75 -12.98 5.78
CA SER A 31 -18.71 -14.44 5.62
C SER A 31 -19.04 -15.17 6.91
N ILE A 32 -18.62 -14.65 8.06
CA ILE A 32 -18.95 -15.21 9.37
C ILE A 32 -20.47 -15.18 9.59
N TYR A 33 -21.14 -14.05 9.29
CA TYR A 33 -22.59 -13.96 9.39
C TYR A 33 -23.26 -14.98 8.49
N GLN A 34 -22.84 -15.12 7.23
CA GLN A 34 -23.42 -16.08 6.29
C GLN A 34 -23.31 -17.52 6.82
N VAL A 35 -22.11 -17.92 7.25
CA VAL A 35 -21.85 -19.28 7.74
C VAL A 35 -22.61 -19.58 9.03
N THR A 36 -22.66 -18.64 9.97
CA THR A 36 -23.30 -18.87 11.27
C THR A 36 -24.83 -18.81 11.22
N ASN A 37 -25.40 -18.14 10.22
CA ASN A 37 -26.85 -18.01 10.07
C ASN A 37 -27.44 -18.90 8.97
N MET A 38 -26.61 -19.65 8.24
CA MET A 38 -27.08 -20.63 7.28
C MET A 38 -27.71 -21.81 8.01
N GLU A 39 -28.93 -22.11 7.66
CA GLU A 39 -29.70 -23.18 8.34
C GLU A 39 -29.20 -24.57 7.93
N PRO A 40 -29.17 -25.55 8.86
CA PRO A 40 -28.70 -26.91 8.58
C PRO A 40 -29.44 -27.65 7.47
N LEU A 41 -30.69 -27.25 7.20
CA LEU A 41 -31.53 -27.82 6.13
C LEU A 41 -31.36 -27.17 4.78
N ALA A 42 -30.56 -26.08 4.68
CA ALA A 42 -30.26 -25.46 3.41
C ALA A 42 -29.24 -26.31 2.64
N PHE A 43 -29.56 -26.63 1.37
CA PHE A 43 -28.67 -27.41 0.55
C PHE A 43 -27.45 -26.57 0.11
N LEU A 44 -26.27 -27.17 0.19
CA LEU A 44 -25.04 -26.53 -0.34
C LEU A 44 -24.99 -26.56 -1.87
N TYR A 45 -25.54 -27.62 -2.47
CA TYR A 45 -25.55 -27.84 -3.93
C TYR A 45 -26.95 -28.14 -4.41
N ASP A 46 -27.31 -27.57 -5.55
CA ASP A 46 -28.54 -27.83 -6.27
C ASP A 46 -28.30 -27.67 -7.77
N GLU A 47 -28.35 -28.77 -8.51
CA GLU A 47 -28.06 -28.80 -9.94
C GLU A 47 -29.13 -28.05 -10.78
N ASN A 48 -30.30 -27.76 -10.22
CA ASN A 48 -31.33 -26.98 -10.88
C ASN A 48 -31.06 -25.46 -10.85
N ASN A 49 -30.15 -25.01 -10.00
CA ASN A 49 -29.81 -23.59 -9.87
C ASN A 49 -28.68 -23.21 -10.83
N ASP A 50 -28.72 -21.98 -11.35
CA ASP A 50 -27.63 -21.42 -12.14
C ASP A 50 -26.34 -21.30 -11.28
N GLY A 51 -25.31 -22.05 -11.64
CA GLY A 51 -24.08 -22.21 -10.90
C GLY A 51 -23.99 -23.47 -10.05
N GLY A 52 -25.07 -24.26 -9.92
CA GLY A 52 -25.06 -25.57 -9.24
C GLY A 52 -25.03 -25.50 -7.71
N TYR A 53 -25.32 -24.36 -7.11
CA TYR A 53 -25.32 -24.17 -5.65
C TYR A 53 -26.73 -23.97 -5.11
N GLY A 54 -26.98 -24.51 -3.92
CA GLY A 54 -28.24 -24.38 -3.19
C GLY A 54 -28.19 -23.27 -2.14
N GLY A 55 -29.29 -23.08 -1.46
CA GLY A 55 -29.47 -22.09 -0.38
C GLY A 55 -30.81 -22.24 0.30
N ALA A 56 -31.36 -21.15 0.82
CA ALA A 56 -32.65 -21.14 1.48
C ALA A 56 -33.78 -21.58 0.54
N ILE A 57 -34.66 -22.44 1.02
CA ILE A 57 -35.82 -22.97 0.28
C ILE A 57 -37.00 -22.03 0.47
N SER A 58 -37.65 -21.66 -0.63
CA SER A 58 -38.82 -20.81 -0.60
C SER A 58 -39.97 -21.44 0.20
N GLY A 59 -40.66 -20.64 1.02
CA GLY A 59 -41.84 -21.07 1.79
C GLY A 59 -41.56 -21.85 3.07
N MET A 60 -40.28 -22.13 3.39
CA MET A 60 -39.92 -22.85 4.62
C MET A 60 -39.55 -21.92 5.81
N GLY A 61 -39.66 -20.61 5.64
CA GLY A 61 -39.31 -19.65 6.71
C GLY A 61 -37.83 -19.61 7.06
N MET A 62 -36.96 -20.09 6.13
CA MET A 62 -35.53 -20.06 6.31
C MET A 62 -34.99 -18.63 6.25
N SER A 63 -33.86 -18.38 6.92
CA SER A 63 -33.16 -17.10 6.84
C SER A 63 -32.67 -16.86 5.43
N ASP A 64 -32.44 -15.60 5.07
CA ASP A 64 -31.85 -15.21 3.79
C ASP A 64 -30.32 -15.29 3.78
N ALA A 65 -29.71 -15.95 4.78
CA ALA A 65 -28.28 -16.19 4.82
C ALA A 65 -27.85 -16.93 3.55
N GLY A 66 -26.84 -16.37 2.90
CA GLY A 66 -26.36 -16.92 1.64
C GLY A 66 -25.40 -18.09 1.85
N ASN A 67 -25.28 -18.93 0.83
CA ASN A 67 -24.30 -19.99 0.78
C ASN A 67 -22.89 -19.41 0.54
N GLN A 68 -22.09 -19.29 1.59
CA GLN A 68 -20.74 -18.72 1.50
C GLN A 68 -19.81 -19.54 0.60
N VAL A 69 -20.01 -20.85 0.52
CA VAL A 69 -19.23 -21.71 -0.40
C VAL A 69 -19.50 -21.31 -1.84
N ALA A 70 -20.77 -21.05 -2.17
CA ALA A 70 -21.16 -20.58 -3.50
C ALA A 70 -20.53 -19.22 -3.83
N PHE A 71 -20.62 -18.25 -2.93
CA PHE A 71 -20.01 -16.91 -3.16
C PHE A 71 -18.52 -16.99 -3.38
N ASN A 72 -17.79 -17.77 -2.58
CA ASN A 72 -16.34 -17.93 -2.73
C ASN A 72 -15.93 -18.68 -4.01
N LYS A 73 -16.84 -19.43 -4.61
CA LYS A 73 -16.57 -20.18 -5.85
C LYS A 73 -17.04 -19.48 -7.11
N LEU A 74 -18.14 -18.75 -7.03
CA LEU A 74 -18.74 -18.09 -8.19
C LEU A 74 -18.16 -16.69 -8.43
N ILE A 75 -17.88 -15.94 -7.36
CA ILE A 75 -17.40 -14.56 -7.45
C ILE A 75 -15.87 -14.57 -7.49
N ASP A 76 -15.30 -14.02 -8.57
CA ASP A 76 -13.86 -13.81 -8.70
C ASP A 76 -13.49 -12.45 -8.07
N ASN A 77 -13.02 -12.50 -6.82
CA ASN A 77 -12.60 -11.32 -6.05
C ASN A 77 -11.12 -11.46 -5.68
N THR A 78 -10.26 -10.88 -6.49
CA THR A 78 -8.82 -11.05 -6.37
C THR A 78 -8.09 -9.72 -6.20
N SER A 79 -7.01 -9.74 -5.45
CA SER A 79 -6.10 -8.61 -5.29
C SER A 79 -4.66 -9.08 -5.36
N SER A 80 -3.81 -8.28 -5.98
CA SER A 80 -2.36 -8.49 -5.96
C SER A 80 -1.61 -7.19 -5.89
N THR A 81 -0.46 -7.20 -5.20
CA THR A 81 0.45 -6.05 -5.14
C THR A 81 1.88 -6.53 -5.34
N ASP A 82 2.56 -5.92 -6.29
CA ASP A 82 4.00 -6.04 -6.48
C ASP A 82 4.67 -4.85 -5.79
N TYR A 83 5.64 -5.13 -4.93
CA TYR A 83 6.44 -4.15 -4.22
C TYR A 83 7.89 -4.25 -4.62
N ILE A 84 8.47 -3.13 -5.03
CA ILE A 84 9.89 -2.99 -5.35
C ILE A 84 10.45 -1.90 -4.45
N ALA A 85 11.49 -2.24 -3.67
CA ALA A 85 12.27 -1.28 -2.92
C ALA A 85 13.71 -1.28 -3.42
N ALA A 86 14.21 -0.13 -3.81
CA ALA A 86 15.58 0.08 -4.20
C ALA A 86 16.18 1.22 -3.38
N SER A 87 17.37 1.02 -2.85
CA SER A 87 18.10 2.05 -2.13
C SER A 87 19.59 1.96 -2.43
N GLY A 88 20.26 3.11 -2.36
CA GLY A 88 21.70 3.18 -2.46
C GLY A 88 22.23 4.33 -1.63
N TYR A 89 23.47 4.21 -1.18
CA TYR A 89 24.16 5.29 -0.50
C TYR A 89 25.61 5.42 -0.94
N LEU A 90 26.10 6.63 -0.83
CA LEU A 90 27.49 6.98 -0.97
C LEU A 90 27.94 7.74 0.30
N GLN A 91 28.97 7.25 0.95
CA GLN A 91 29.57 7.86 2.12
C GLN A 91 31.01 8.24 1.81
N TYR A 92 31.41 9.41 2.28
CA TYR A 92 32.76 9.94 2.16
C TYR A 92 33.25 10.50 3.50
N GLU A 93 34.43 10.10 3.91
CA GLU A 93 35.12 10.61 5.13
C GLU A 93 36.32 11.48 4.71
N PRO A 94 36.12 12.79 4.44
CA PRO A 94 37.21 13.69 4.01
C PRO A 94 38.30 13.83 5.06
N ILE A 95 37.91 13.97 6.32
CA ILE A 95 38.79 14.04 7.49
C ILE A 95 38.25 13.12 8.58
N LYS A 96 39.11 12.66 9.47
CA LYS A 96 38.74 11.76 10.57
C LYS A 96 37.62 12.35 11.40
N GLY A 97 36.51 11.59 11.51
CA GLY A 97 35.34 11.96 12.28
C GLY A 97 34.29 12.77 11.51
N LEU A 98 34.56 13.26 10.29
CA LEU A 98 33.57 13.90 9.42
C LEU A 98 33.08 12.90 8.37
N ILE A 99 31.83 12.50 8.44
CA ILE A 99 31.19 11.60 7.51
C ILE A 99 30.10 12.37 6.75
N VAL A 100 30.27 12.49 5.43
CA VAL A 100 29.24 13.00 4.53
C VAL A 100 28.59 11.80 3.84
N LYS A 101 27.27 11.67 3.95
CA LYS A 101 26.51 10.54 3.39
C LYS A 101 25.36 11.03 2.53
N PHE A 102 25.29 10.55 1.31
CA PHE A 102 24.14 10.70 0.43
C PHE A 102 23.38 9.39 0.38
N ASN A 103 22.09 9.41 0.62
CA ASN A 103 21.17 8.30 0.48
C ASN A 103 20.14 8.63 -0.61
N ALA A 104 19.82 7.64 -1.43
CA ALA A 104 18.69 7.69 -2.36
C ALA A 104 17.90 6.39 -2.22
N SER A 105 16.59 6.51 -2.11
CA SER A 105 15.70 5.33 -2.11
C SER A 105 14.43 5.57 -2.90
N ARG A 106 13.92 4.50 -3.50
CA ARG A 106 12.65 4.46 -4.20
C ARG A 106 11.89 3.21 -3.83
N ASN A 107 10.65 3.40 -3.38
CA ASN A 107 9.70 2.33 -3.14
C ASN A 107 8.54 2.45 -4.11
N MET A 108 8.20 1.37 -4.79
CA MET A 108 7.12 1.31 -5.77
C MET A 108 6.15 0.19 -5.40
N TYR A 109 4.86 0.52 -5.41
CA TYR A 109 3.76 -0.42 -5.24
C TYR A 109 2.92 -0.40 -6.51
N PHE A 110 2.68 -1.57 -7.08
CA PHE A 110 1.79 -1.76 -8.23
C PHE A 110 0.68 -2.69 -7.77
N SER A 111 -0.49 -2.12 -7.48
CA SER A 111 -1.62 -2.89 -7.00
C SER A 111 -2.64 -3.09 -8.12
N LYS A 112 -3.27 -4.27 -8.12
CA LYS A 112 -4.36 -4.64 -9.02
C LYS A 112 -5.46 -5.26 -8.17
N SER A 113 -6.69 -4.89 -8.41
CA SER A 113 -7.86 -5.59 -7.87
C SER A 113 -8.86 -5.88 -8.97
N ARG A 114 -9.57 -6.97 -8.82
CA ARG A 114 -10.59 -7.45 -9.73
C ARG A 114 -11.73 -8.04 -8.93
N LEU A 115 -12.94 -7.62 -9.24
CA LEU A 115 -14.16 -8.19 -8.71
C LEU A 115 -15.09 -8.48 -9.91
N PHE A 116 -15.26 -9.75 -10.25
CA PHE A 116 -16.27 -10.21 -11.20
C PHE A 116 -17.37 -10.94 -10.44
N THR A 117 -18.57 -10.42 -10.53
CA THR A 117 -19.78 -11.03 -9.98
C THR A 117 -20.59 -11.59 -11.15
N PRO A 118 -20.63 -12.92 -11.33
CA PRO A 118 -21.36 -13.55 -12.42
C PRO A 118 -22.88 -13.49 -12.21
N THR A 119 -23.67 -13.89 -13.18
CA THR A 119 -25.05 -14.29 -12.93
C THR A 119 -25.06 -15.60 -12.14
N TYR A 120 -25.95 -15.70 -11.17
CA TYR A 120 -26.13 -16.91 -10.36
C TYR A 120 -27.52 -16.94 -9.73
N GLU A 121 -27.97 -18.15 -9.36
CA GLU A 121 -29.11 -18.39 -8.52
C GLU A 121 -28.70 -19.34 -7.38
N ILE A 122 -28.85 -18.88 -6.13
CA ILE A 122 -28.48 -19.63 -4.93
C ILE A 122 -29.73 -19.67 -4.04
N GLY A 123 -30.63 -20.58 -4.32
CA GLY A 123 -31.93 -20.67 -3.67
C GLY A 123 -32.85 -19.47 -3.98
N ALA A 124 -34.00 -19.44 -3.35
CA ALA A 124 -35.09 -18.51 -3.68
C ALA A 124 -34.77 -17.02 -3.42
N ALA A 125 -33.86 -16.73 -2.50
CA ALA A 125 -33.61 -15.36 -2.00
C ALA A 125 -32.33 -14.74 -2.57
N LYS A 126 -31.40 -15.52 -3.09
CA LYS A 126 -30.07 -15.04 -3.52
C LYS A 126 -29.83 -15.32 -4.99
N ARG A 127 -30.10 -14.34 -5.83
CA ARG A 127 -29.82 -14.41 -7.25
C ARG A 127 -29.19 -13.12 -7.76
N ASN A 128 -28.30 -13.24 -8.73
CA ASN A 128 -27.78 -12.13 -9.51
C ASN A 128 -28.13 -12.36 -10.97
N THR A 129 -28.91 -11.48 -11.55
CA THR A 129 -29.40 -11.60 -12.93
C THR A 129 -28.55 -10.83 -13.94
N MET A 130 -27.60 -10.04 -13.47
CA MET A 130 -26.73 -9.21 -14.33
C MET A 130 -25.28 -9.32 -13.86
N ALA A 131 -24.44 -9.95 -14.65
CA ALA A 131 -23.03 -10.02 -14.34
C ALA A 131 -22.36 -8.64 -14.36
N SER A 132 -21.42 -8.41 -13.46
CA SER A 132 -20.67 -7.16 -13.36
C SER A 132 -19.20 -7.40 -13.12
N LEU A 133 -18.37 -6.49 -13.67
CA LEU A 133 -16.93 -6.48 -13.47
C LEU A 133 -16.48 -5.10 -12.96
N SER A 134 -15.63 -5.11 -11.95
CA SER A 134 -14.88 -3.94 -11.51
C SER A 134 -13.40 -4.27 -11.46
N GLU A 135 -12.59 -3.47 -12.10
CA GLU A 135 -11.13 -3.61 -12.07
C GLU A 135 -10.50 -2.28 -11.66
N SER A 136 -9.47 -2.34 -10.84
CA SER A 136 -8.65 -1.17 -10.56
C SER A 136 -7.16 -1.50 -10.61
N ARG A 137 -6.38 -0.49 -10.98
CA ARG A 137 -4.92 -0.54 -10.96
C ARG A 137 -4.40 0.74 -10.35
N SER A 138 -3.51 0.61 -9.39
CA SER A 138 -2.87 1.79 -8.79
C SER A 138 -1.36 1.62 -8.72
N GLN A 139 -0.69 2.74 -8.79
CA GLN A 139 0.74 2.83 -8.59
C GLN A 139 1.05 3.89 -7.54
N THR A 140 1.81 3.51 -6.53
CA THR A 140 2.39 4.43 -5.56
C THR A 140 3.90 4.42 -5.69
N THR A 141 4.50 5.60 -5.77
CA THR A 141 5.97 5.75 -5.78
C THR A 141 6.37 6.72 -4.67
N ASN A 142 7.28 6.26 -3.79
CA ASN A 142 7.88 7.06 -2.73
C ASN A 142 9.37 7.20 -3.02
N ASP A 143 9.81 8.42 -3.27
CA ASP A 143 11.20 8.79 -3.50
C ASP A 143 11.74 9.53 -2.27
N LEU A 144 12.92 9.14 -1.78
CA LEU A 144 13.64 9.84 -0.73
C LEU A 144 15.08 10.11 -1.21
N LEU A 145 15.49 11.37 -1.11
CA LEU A 145 16.88 11.80 -1.25
C LEU A 145 17.29 12.45 0.07
N GLU A 146 18.43 12.06 0.60
CA GLU A 146 18.94 12.57 1.86
C GLU A 146 20.45 12.79 1.77
N LEU A 147 20.89 13.95 2.21
CA LEU A 147 22.31 14.29 2.39
C LEU A 147 22.54 14.65 3.85
N THR A 148 23.44 13.93 4.51
CA THR A 148 23.81 14.19 5.91
C THR A 148 25.32 14.42 6.06
N ALA A 149 25.68 15.25 6.99
CA ALA A 149 27.07 15.44 7.46
C ALA A 149 27.10 15.21 8.98
N ASN A 150 27.84 14.21 9.40
CA ASN A 150 28.10 13.89 10.81
C ASN A 150 29.55 14.22 11.13
N TYR A 151 29.77 14.94 12.23
CA TYR A 151 31.09 15.22 12.73
C TYR A 151 31.20 14.85 14.20
N ASP A 152 32.04 13.86 14.49
CA ASP A 152 32.32 13.38 15.85
C ASP A 152 33.76 13.69 16.22
N LYS A 153 33.94 14.34 17.35
CA LYS A 153 35.28 14.72 17.87
C LYS A 153 35.35 14.63 19.36
N THR A 154 36.39 13.93 19.83
CA THR A 154 36.82 14.00 21.24
C THR A 154 38.02 14.95 21.37
N ILE A 155 37.92 15.89 22.27
CA ILE A 155 38.95 16.93 22.55
C ILE A 155 39.40 16.75 23.97
N ALA A 156 40.73 16.68 24.15
CA ALA A 156 41.38 16.53 25.47
C ALA A 156 40.83 15.33 26.30
N GLU A 157 40.32 14.28 25.63
CA GLU A 157 39.74 13.06 26.22
C GLU A 157 38.49 13.28 27.11
N ILE A 158 38.11 14.52 27.38
CA ILE A 158 37.02 14.87 28.28
C ILE A 158 35.83 15.58 27.60
N HIS A 159 36.02 16.15 26.42
CA HIS A 159 34.97 16.80 25.64
C HIS A 159 34.60 15.95 24.45
N ASN A 160 33.38 15.44 24.41
CA ASN A 160 32.85 14.70 23.27
C ASN A 160 31.79 15.56 22.58
N LEU A 161 32.03 15.88 21.31
CA LEU A 161 31.14 16.67 20.46
C LEU A 161 30.67 15.80 19.29
N SER A 162 29.37 15.76 19.09
CA SER A 162 28.75 15.15 17.92
C SER A 162 27.80 16.15 17.26
N LEU A 163 28.04 16.43 15.99
CA LEU A 163 27.24 17.35 15.18
C LEU A 163 26.61 16.59 14.02
N LEU A 164 25.33 16.83 13.77
CA LEU A 164 24.60 16.35 12.60
C LEU A 164 23.99 17.56 11.88
N LEU A 165 24.17 17.63 10.58
CA LEU A 165 23.42 18.49 9.68
C LEU A 165 22.87 17.64 8.54
N GLY A 166 21.61 17.83 8.16
CA GLY A 166 20.96 17.04 7.13
C GLY A 166 19.99 17.83 6.29
N LEU A 167 19.92 17.44 5.04
CA LEU A 167 18.91 17.87 4.05
C LEU A 167 18.17 16.63 3.56
N SER A 168 16.85 16.69 3.48
CA SER A 168 16.07 15.62 2.86
C SER A 168 15.00 16.17 1.91
N GLN A 169 14.70 15.39 0.90
CA GLN A 169 13.56 15.60 0.01
C GLN A 169 12.84 14.27 -0.14
N GLU A 170 11.58 14.26 0.25
CA GLU A 170 10.66 13.15 0.06
C GLU A 170 9.60 13.54 -0.97
N GLU A 171 9.26 12.62 -1.85
CA GLU A 171 8.19 12.78 -2.84
C GLU A 171 7.32 11.54 -2.86
N ASN A 172 6.01 11.73 -2.71
CA ASN A 172 5.00 10.69 -2.87
C ASN A 172 4.18 10.98 -4.12
N LYS A 173 4.05 9.98 -4.99
CA LYS A 173 3.20 9.99 -6.18
C LYS A 173 2.23 8.83 -6.10
N TYR A 174 0.97 9.11 -6.32
CA TYR A 174 -0.09 8.12 -6.42
C TYR A 174 -0.85 8.36 -7.71
N GLU A 175 -1.12 7.28 -8.43
CA GLU A 175 -1.95 7.27 -9.63
C GLU A 175 -2.80 6.01 -9.61
N ASP A 176 -4.10 6.15 -9.90
CA ASP A 176 -4.99 5.03 -10.07
C ASP A 176 -5.85 5.16 -11.32
N LEU A 177 -6.27 4.02 -11.82
CA LEU A 177 -7.26 3.87 -12.88
C LEU A 177 -8.22 2.77 -12.47
N SER A 178 -9.52 3.05 -12.52
CA SER A 178 -10.57 2.10 -12.27
C SER A 178 -11.56 2.07 -13.43
N ALA A 179 -12.09 0.90 -13.69
CA ALA A 179 -13.14 0.70 -14.69
C ALA A 179 -14.14 -0.31 -14.15
N SER A 180 -15.41 -0.11 -14.48
CA SER A 180 -16.47 -1.07 -14.22
C SER A 180 -17.44 -1.14 -15.39
N GLY A 181 -18.12 -2.27 -15.50
CA GLY A 181 -19.15 -2.51 -16.51
C GLY A 181 -20.01 -3.70 -16.12
N SER A 182 -21.17 -3.84 -16.76
CA SER A 182 -22.10 -4.93 -16.50
C SER A 182 -22.77 -5.42 -17.79
N ASP A 183 -23.64 -6.40 -17.62
CA ASP A 183 -24.37 -7.04 -18.72
C ASP A 183 -23.44 -7.78 -19.68
N PHE A 184 -22.84 -8.85 -19.18
CA PHE A 184 -22.00 -9.77 -19.95
C PHE A 184 -22.86 -10.83 -20.61
N GLU A 185 -22.49 -11.29 -21.81
CA GLU A 185 -23.24 -12.28 -22.58
C GLU A 185 -23.34 -13.62 -21.84
N ASN A 186 -22.26 -13.99 -21.14
CA ASN A 186 -22.21 -15.18 -20.30
C ASN A 186 -21.09 -15.03 -19.27
N ASN A 187 -21.10 -15.90 -18.26
CA ASN A 187 -20.13 -15.84 -17.12
C ASN A 187 -18.67 -16.16 -17.52
N SER A 188 -18.43 -16.77 -18.69
CA SER A 188 -17.05 -17.06 -19.15
C SER A 188 -16.39 -15.87 -19.85
N MET A 189 -17.15 -14.85 -20.25
CA MET A 189 -16.64 -13.65 -20.91
C MET A 189 -16.43 -12.49 -19.94
N SER A 190 -15.54 -12.63 -18.98
CA SER A 190 -15.32 -11.68 -17.89
C SER A 190 -14.20 -10.66 -18.17
N LEU A 191 -14.13 -10.13 -19.39
CA LEU A 191 -13.22 -9.03 -19.75
C LEU A 191 -14.02 -7.73 -19.93
N MET A 192 -13.46 -6.60 -19.50
CA MET A 192 -14.13 -5.29 -19.55
C MET A 192 -14.70 -4.94 -20.94
N GLY A 193 -14.01 -5.33 -22.01
CA GLY A 193 -14.47 -5.12 -23.38
C GLY A 193 -15.72 -5.90 -23.78
N HIS A 194 -16.18 -6.87 -22.97
CA HIS A 194 -17.40 -7.64 -23.21
C HIS A 194 -18.60 -7.14 -22.40
N ALA A 195 -18.41 -6.19 -21.50
CA ALA A 195 -19.54 -5.53 -20.85
C ALA A 195 -20.39 -4.81 -21.91
N LYS A 196 -21.70 -4.78 -21.74
CA LYS A 196 -22.63 -4.14 -22.68
C LYS A 196 -23.28 -2.88 -22.11
N SER A 197 -23.23 -2.72 -20.79
CA SER A 197 -23.88 -1.60 -20.11
C SER A 197 -23.14 -1.12 -18.85
N ASN A 198 -23.64 -0.03 -18.26
CA ASN A 198 -23.18 0.54 -16.98
C ASN A 198 -21.66 0.78 -16.91
N TYR A 199 -21.08 1.26 -18.00
CA TYR A 199 -19.67 1.60 -18.00
C TYR A 199 -19.38 2.78 -17.09
N SER A 200 -18.35 2.63 -16.28
CA SER A 200 -17.76 3.70 -15.51
C SER A 200 -16.25 3.61 -15.59
N VAL A 201 -15.59 4.74 -15.82
CA VAL A 201 -14.13 4.84 -15.80
C VAL A 201 -13.76 6.00 -14.91
N GLY A 202 -12.84 5.78 -14.01
CA GLY A 202 -12.34 6.80 -13.09
C GLY A 202 -10.83 6.70 -12.91
N GLY A 203 -10.24 7.75 -12.40
CA GLY A 203 -8.82 7.74 -12.07
C GLY A 203 -8.44 9.00 -11.32
N THR A 204 -7.41 8.89 -10.51
CA THR A 204 -6.88 9.97 -9.68
C THR A 204 -5.38 10.01 -9.80
N LYS A 205 -4.83 11.22 -9.78
CA LYS A 205 -3.38 11.43 -9.73
C LYS A 205 -3.06 12.46 -8.67
N THR A 206 -2.24 12.07 -7.71
CA THR A 206 -1.80 12.97 -6.63
C THR A 206 -0.29 12.97 -6.51
N ARG A 207 0.23 14.10 -6.08
CA ARG A 207 1.66 14.27 -5.80
C ARG A 207 1.83 15.15 -4.59
N SER A 208 2.68 14.73 -3.66
CA SER A 208 3.09 15.55 -2.53
C SER A 208 4.60 15.48 -2.33
N ALA A 209 5.18 16.55 -1.82
CA ALA A 209 6.60 16.62 -1.52
C ALA A 209 6.84 17.30 -0.18
N LEU A 210 7.85 16.80 0.53
CA LEU A 210 8.37 17.36 1.77
C LEU A 210 9.86 17.62 1.59
N ARG A 211 10.32 18.80 1.98
CA ARG A 211 11.74 19.15 2.05
C ARG A 211 12.09 19.55 3.46
N SER A 212 13.21 19.07 3.96
CA SER A 212 13.62 19.30 5.33
C SER A 212 15.07 19.70 5.42
N LEU A 213 15.35 20.66 6.28
CA LEU A 213 16.67 20.94 6.81
C LEU A 213 16.62 20.61 8.30
N PHE A 214 17.56 19.81 8.79
CA PHE A 214 17.60 19.43 10.19
C PHE A 214 19.03 19.39 10.72
N GLY A 215 19.16 19.59 12.02
CA GLY A 215 20.45 19.52 12.69
C GLY A 215 20.34 19.15 14.15
N ARG A 216 21.43 18.62 14.69
CA ARG A 216 21.55 18.22 16.09
C ARG A 216 22.98 18.43 16.58
N VAL A 217 23.10 18.92 17.80
CA VAL A 217 24.33 19.03 18.53
C VAL A 217 24.21 18.21 19.80
N ASN A 218 25.13 17.29 20.02
CA ASN A 218 25.32 16.60 21.30
C ASN A 218 26.69 16.96 21.84
N TYR A 219 26.73 17.41 23.08
CA TYR A 219 27.95 17.72 23.77
C TYR A 219 27.96 17.01 25.12
N ASN A 220 29.09 16.39 25.43
CA ASN A 220 29.29 15.66 26.68
C ASN A 220 30.65 16.09 27.28
N TYR A 221 30.62 16.56 28.50
CA TYR A 221 31.80 16.92 29.29
C TYR A 221 32.04 15.92 30.43
N MET A 222 33.17 15.23 30.38
CA MET A 222 33.64 14.26 31.39
C MET A 222 32.63 13.12 31.67
N MET A 223 31.72 12.82 30.75
CA MET A 223 30.60 11.87 30.95
C MET A 223 29.68 12.27 32.14
N ARG A 224 29.71 13.53 32.56
CA ARG A 224 28.89 14.05 33.68
C ARG A 224 27.86 15.07 33.25
N TYR A 225 28.22 15.96 32.34
CA TYR A 225 27.33 16.99 31.83
C TYR A 225 27.05 16.76 30.35
N MET A 226 25.78 16.59 30.03
CA MET A 226 25.34 16.29 28.66
C MET A 226 24.32 17.35 28.24
N ILE A 227 24.54 17.92 27.08
CA ILE A 227 23.61 18.87 26.44
C ILE A 227 23.30 18.36 25.05
N MET A 228 22.02 18.36 24.70
CA MET A 228 21.54 18.07 23.36
C MET A 228 20.61 19.20 22.91
N ALA A 229 20.83 19.67 21.69
CA ALA A 229 19.91 20.57 21.00
C ALA A 229 19.68 20.06 19.58
N SER A 230 18.44 20.17 19.09
CA SER A 230 18.07 19.80 17.72
C SER A 230 17.14 20.85 17.13
N PHE A 231 17.09 20.91 15.83
CA PHE A 231 16.12 21.69 15.10
C PHE A 231 15.73 20.98 13.80
N ARG A 232 14.52 21.27 13.32
CA ARG A 232 14.03 20.84 12.01
C ARG A 232 13.22 21.95 11.36
N TYR A 233 13.48 22.19 10.09
CA TYR A 233 12.78 23.17 9.27
C TYR A 233 12.18 22.45 8.05
N ASP A 234 10.86 22.26 8.04
CA ASP A 234 10.14 21.43 7.09
C ASP A 234 9.26 22.28 6.18
N GLY A 235 9.35 22.00 4.87
CA GLY A 235 8.51 22.59 3.86
C GLY A 235 7.66 21.55 3.14
N SER A 236 6.32 21.64 3.29
CA SER A 236 5.37 20.71 2.67
C SER A 236 4.61 21.32 1.51
N SER A 237 4.49 20.57 0.41
CA SER A 237 3.68 20.95 -0.75
C SER A 237 2.18 20.96 -0.48
N ARG A 238 1.73 20.34 0.63
CA ARG A 238 0.30 20.23 0.99
C ARG A 238 -0.27 21.53 1.56
N PHE A 239 0.59 22.45 1.99
CA PHE A 239 0.16 23.74 2.53
C PHE A 239 0.13 24.82 1.46
N ALA A 240 -0.72 25.82 1.66
CA ALA A 240 -0.88 26.96 0.78
C ALA A 240 0.42 27.79 0.65
N LYS A 241 0.51 28.55 -0.44
CA LYS A 241 1.62 29.48 -0.65
C LYS A 241 1.74 30.45 0.52
N GLY A 242 2.94 30.59 1.06
CA GLY A 242 3.23 31.44 2.25
C GLY A 242 3.27 30.67 3.58
N ASN A 243 2.59 29.52 3.71
CA ASN A 243 2.51 28.72 4.94
C ASN A 243 3.13 27.32 4.79
N LYS A 244 4.01 27.14 3.80
CA LYS A 244 4.58 25.84 3.50
C LYS A 244 5.65 25.37 4.48
N TRP A 245 6.26 26.29 5.21
CA TRP A 245 7.41 26.03 6.03
C TRP A 245 7.10 26.17 7.51
N GLY A 246 7.57 25.21 8.31
CA GLY A 246 7.47 25.18 9.75
C GLY A 246 8.83 24.92 10.39
N PHE A 247 9.10 25.58 11.53
CA PHE A 247 10.29 25.36 12.34
C PHE A 247 9.92 24.60 13.62
N PHE A 248 10.73 23.60 13.95
CA PHE A 248 10.54 22.69 15.07
C PHE A 248 11.87 22.58 15.83
N PRO A 249 11.97 23.14 17.04
CA PRO A 249 13.16 23.05 17.87
C PRO A 249 13.32 21.69 18.55
#